data_9dea3aa0b1c6840933b6bb199c248441
#
_entry.id   9dea3aa0b1c6840933b6bb199c248441
#
_cell.length_a   1.000
_cell.length_b   1.000
_cell.length_c   1.000
_cell.angle_alpha   90.00
_cell.angle_beta   90.00
_cell.angle_gamma   90.00
#
_symmetry.space_group_name_H-M   'P 1'
#
loop_
_entity.id
_entity.type
_entity.pdbx_description
1 polymer ?
#
loop_
_entity_poly.entity_id
_entity_poly.type
_entity_poly.pdbx_seq_one_letter_code
_entity_poly.pdbx_strand_id
1 'polypeptide(L)'
;MFESVVAANRAAFAAFGVENDTEGEGPTDRIEPAKDLPEWHAETTAETADELSVGDRFEFSKTITDDDVRRFAAASGDTNPLHLDDEFAEKTRFKGRIAHGTLVGGLISAALARVPGLVVYLSQDLEFHNPVRIDDRVTAECEIVENLGNSQFRLTTRVVDDENVTIDGEAVILIDEHPEH
;
A
#
# COMPACT_ATOMS: atom_id res chain seq x y z
N MET A 1 8.89 15.86 40.54
CA MET A 1 9.76 16.83 39.86
C MET A 1 9.72 16.74 38.32
N PHE A 2 8.88 15.86 37.73
CA PHE A 2 8.72 15.74 36.28
C PHE A 2 7.49 16.46 35.70
N GLU A 3 6.50 16.80 36.49
CA GLU A 3 5.30 17.50 36.03
C GLU A 3 5.50 18.99 35.73
N SER A 4 6.49 19.63 36.35
CA SER A 4 6.77 21.06 36.13
C SER A 4 7.41 21.40 34.77
N VAL A 5 8.09 20.45 34.11
CA VAL A 5 8.77 20.70 32.84
C VAL A 5 7.80 20.64 31.66
N VAL A 6 6.78 19.79 31.75
CA VAL A 6 5.75 19.64 30.69
C VAL A 6 4.83 20.87 30.67
N ALA A 7 4.52 21.46 31.84
CA ALA A 7 3.69 22.65 31.93
C ALA A 7 4.40 23.92 31.38
N ALA A 8 5.72 24.03 31.57
CA ALA A 8 6.50 25.18 31.06
C ALA A 8 6.61 25.20 29.53
N ASN A 9 6.68 24.02 28.88
CA ASN A 9 6.75 23.95 27.41
C ASN A 9 5.40 24.29 26.75
N ARG A 10 4.26 23.95 27.38
CA ARG A 10 2.94 24.34 26.86
C ARG A 10 2.69 25.84 26.88
N ALA A 11 3.19 26.54 27.87
CA ALA A 11 3.05 28.00 27.98
C ALA A 11 3.93 28.78 26.97
N ALA A 12 5.06 28.23 26.54
CA ALA A 12 5.94 28.86 25.58
C ALA A 12 5.39 28.83 24.14
N PHE A 13 4.63 27.78 23.76
CA PHE A 13 4.03 27.69 22.42
C PHE A 13 2.82 28.61 22.25
N ALA A 14 2.06 28.89 23.30
CA ALA A 14 0.92 29.81 23.26
C ALA A 14 1.32 31.27 23.03
N ALA A 15 2.56 31.66 23.32
CA ALA A 15 3.06 33.03 23.15
C ALA A 15 3.48 33.38 21.71
N PHE A 16 3.61 32.40 20.80
CA PHE A 16 4.03 32.61 19.42
C PHE A 16 2.88 32.55 18.39
N GLY A 17 1.62 32.54 18.82
CA GLY A 17 0.47 32.62 17.91
C GLY A 17 0.41 31.49 16.88
N VAL A 18 0.99 30.33 17.17
CA VAL A 18 0.79 29.12 16.38
C VAL A 18 -0.52 28.53 16.87
N GLU A 19 -1.62 28.98 16.29
CA GLU A 19 -2.87 28.26 16.35
C GLU A 19 -2.62 26.94 15.63
N ASN A 20 -2.60 25.82 16.37
CA ASN A 20 -2.68 24.50 15.82
C ASN A 20 -4.13 24.30 15.32
N ASP A 21 -4.46 24.89 14.17
CA ASP A 21 -5.57 24.45 13.34
C ASP A 21 -5.14 23.16 12.63
N THR A 22 -5.08 22.06 13.37
CA THR A 22 -5.03 20.71 12.82
C THR A 22 -6.14 19.87 13.43
N GLU A 23 -7.38 20.33 13.27
CA GLU A 23 -8.52 19.45 13.09
C GLU A 23 -8.72 19.25 11.57
N GLY A 24 -7.69 18.82 10.88
CA GLY A 24 -7.80 18.17 9.58
C GLY A 24 -7.98 16.70 9.85
N GLU A 25 -9.20 16.21 9.78
CA GLU A 25 -9.47 14.77 9.67
C GLU A 25 -8.68 14.25 8.46
N GLY A 26 -7.49 13.71 8.72
CA GLY A 26 -6.69 13.09 7.66
C GLY A 26 -7.38 11.81 7.17
N PRO A 27 -7.16 11.38 5.91
CA PRO A 27 -7.75 10.14 5.39
C PRO A 27 -7.48 8.91 6.24
N THR A 28 -6.44 8.92 7.07
CA THR A 28 -6.13 7.85 8.04
C THR A 28 -7.21 7.65 9.10
N ASP A 29 -7.97 8.69 9.45
CA ASP A 29 -9.04 8.59 10.44
C ASP A 29 -10.29 7.86 9.90
N ARG A 30 -10.30 7.57 8.58
CA ARG A 30 -11.39 6.85 7.91
C ARG A 30 -11.08 5.40 7.59
N ILE A 31 -9.87 4.92 7.90
CA ILE A 31 -9.46 3.53 7.64
C ILE A 31 -9.83 2.67 8.83
N GLU A 32 -10.83 1.82 8.65
CA GLU A 32 -11.24 0.82 9.64
C GLU A 32 -10.72 -0.57 9.24
N PRO A 33 -10.33 -1.42 10.22
CA PRO A 33 -9.91 -2.79 9.91
C PRO A 33 -10.97 -3.56 9.11
N ALA A 34 -10.52 -4.31 8.11
CA ALA A 34 -11.34 -5.14 7.22
C ALA A 34 -12.44 -4.38 6.45
N LYS A 35 -12.30 -3.06 6.26
CA LYS A 35 -13.21 -2.27 5.43
C LYS A 35 -12.46 -1.61 4.29
N ASP A 36 -13.06 -1.68 3.11
CA ASP A 36 -12.57 -0.99 1.92
C ASP A 36 -13.09 0.45 1.87
N LEU A 37 -12.25 1.36 1.36
CA LEU A 37 -12.70 2.70 1.03
C LEU A 37 -13.51 2.68 -0.28
N PRO A 38 -14.46 3.62 -0.47
CA PRO A 38 -15.35 3.63 -1.63
C PRO A 38 -14.63 3.73 -2.99
N GLU A 39 -13.45 4.32 -3.02
CA GLU A 39 -12.62 4.46 -4.21
C GLU A 39 -11.79 3.21 -4.54
N TRP A 40 -11.70 2.26 -3.62
CA TRP A 40 -11.01 0.99 -3.82
C TRP A 40 -11.92 -0.02 -4.52
N HIS A 41 -11.31 -0.88 -5.31
CA HIS A 41 -12.00 -2.01 -5.93
C HIS A 41 -11.22 -3.27 -5.65
N ALA A 42 -11.89 -4.32 -5.20
CA ALA A 42 -11.29 -5.61 -4.93
C ALA A 42 -12.17 -6.74 -5.49
N GLU A 43 -11.52 -7.74 -6.06
CA GLU A 43 -12.19 -8.97 -6.54
C GLU A 43 -11.43 -10.19 -6.03
N THR A 44 -12.19 -11.26 -5.75
CA THR A 44 -11.64 -12.56 -5.35
C THR A 44 -12.46 -13.69 -5.92
N THR A 45 -11.81 -14.81 -6.28
CA THR A 45 -12.47 -16.03 -6.75
C THR A 45 -12.73 -17.02 -5.63
N ALA A 46 -12.05 -16.91 -4.49
CA ALA A 46 -12.22 -17.79 -3.33
C ALA A 46 -13.04 -17.10 -2.23
N GLU A 47 -13.98 -17.83 -1.62
CA GLU A 47 -14.81 -17.31 -0.54
C GLU A 47 -14.31 -17.72 0.86
N THR A 48 -13.67 -18.88 0.97
CA THR A 48 -13.20 -19.43 2.26
C THR A 48 -11.75 -19.93 2.18
N ALA A 49 -11.07 -19.96 3.31
CA ALA A 49 -9.69 -20.44 3.37
C ALA A 49 -9.55 -21.93 3.00
N ASP A 50 -10.55 -22.74 3.32
CA ASP A 50 -10.53 -24.19 3.06
C ASP A 50 -10.70 -24.52 1.56
N GLU A 51 -11.24 -23.60 0.78
CA GLU A 51 -11.45 -23.76 -0.66
C GLU A 51 -10.28 -23.27 -1.52
N LEU A 52 -9.28 -22.65 -0.91
CA LEU A 52 -8.13 -22.11 -1.62
C LEU A 52 -7.41 -23.17 -2.46
N SER A 53 -7.25 -22.87 -3.73
CA SER A 53 -6.68 -23.77 -4.72
C SER A 53 -5.83 -23.05 -5.77
N VAL A 54 -5.03 -23.81 -6.49
CA VAL A 54 -4.28 -23.30 -7.64
C VAL A 54 -5.25 -22.75 -8.68
N GLY A 55 -5.01 -21.54 -9.16
CA GLY A 55 -5.83 -20.80 -10.10
C GLY A 55 -6.73 -19.75 -9.44
N ASP A 56 -6.83 -19.71 -8.09
CA ASP A 56 -7.56 -18.63 -7.42
C ASP A 56 -6.84 -17.29 -7.57
N ARG A 57 -7.65 -16.23 -7.74
CA ARG A 57 -7.19 -14.88 -8.04
C ARG A 57 -7.72 -13.86 -7.05
N PHE A 58 -6.88 -12.89 -6.78
CA PHE A 58 -7.15 -11.78 -5.87
C PHE A 58 -6.68 -10.51 -6.53
N GLU A 59 -7.58 -9.53 -6.65
CA GLU A 59 -7.31 -8.27 -7.30
C GLU A 59 -7.59 -7.10 -6.37
N PHE A 60 -6.78 -6.05 -6.49
CA PHE A 60 -7.00 -4.80 -5.80
C PHE A 60 -6.61 -3.63 -6.69
N SER A 61 -7.54 -2.69 -6.89
CA SER A 61 -7.33 -1.52 -7.74
C SER A 61 -7.55 -0.23 -6.97
N LYS A 62 -6.69 0.75 -7.22
CA LYS A 62 -6.88 2.14 -6.80
C LYS A 62 -6.15 3.11 -7.72
N THR A 63 -6.52 4.37 -7.66
CA THR A 63 -5.75 5.47 -8.24
C THR A 63 -4.63 5.87 -7.28
N ILE A 64 -3.41 6.04 -7.77
CA ILE A 64 -2.25 6.51 -7.00
C ILE A 64 -2.26 8.04 -6.99
N THR A 65 -2.68 8.63 -5.90
CA THR A 65 -2.80 10.09 -5.77
C THR A 65 -1.49 10.75 -5.32
N ASP A 66 -1.39 12.09 -5.49
CA ASP A 66 -0.28 12.87 -4.93
C ASP A 66 -0.18 12.73 -3.40
N ASP A 67 -1.32 12.63 -2.71
CA ASP A 67 -1.38 12.42 -1.26
C ASP A 67 -0.79 11.06 -0.86
N ASP A 68 -1.07 9.99 -1.62
CA ASP A 68 -0.45 8.67 -1.40
C ASP A 68 1.08 8.75 -1.50
N VAL A 69 1.59 9.42 -2.53
CA VAL A 69 3.04 9.58 -2.76
C VAL A 69 3.69 10.35 -1.60
N ARG A 70 3.09 11.46 -1.16
CA ARG A 70 3.60 12.27 -0.04
C ARG A 70 3.55 11.52 1.29
N ARG A 71 2.48 10.79 1.56
CA ARG A 71 2.35 9.96 2.77
C ARG A 71 3.33 8.81 2.77
N PHE A 72 3.54 8.18 1.62
CA PHE A 72 4.55 7.13 1.49
C PHE A 72 5.96 7.68 1.72
N ALA A 73 6.31 8.83 1.14
CA ALA A 73 7.59 9.49 1.39
C ALA A 73 7.79 9.80 2.89
N ALA A 74 6.75 10.28 3.56
CA ALA A 74 6.82 10.55 5.01
C ALA A 74 6.97 9.27 5.85
N ALA A 75 6.30 8.18 5.46
CA ALA A 75 6.36 6.91 6.19
C ALA A 75 7.65 6.14 5.96
N SER A 76 8.15 6.11 4.71
CA SER A 76 9.34 5.34 4.31
C SER A 76 10.65 6.11 4.48
N GLY A 77 10.60 7.45 4.48
CA GLY A 77 11.77 8.33 4.41
C GLY A 77 12.34 8.49 2.99
N ASP A 78 11.70 7.92 1.95
CA ASP A 78 12.11 8.10 0.56
C ASP A 78 11.62 9.44 0.02
N THR A 79 12.45 10.46 0.19
CA THR A 79 12.20 11.83 -0.25
C THR A 79 12.92 12.18 -1.57
N ASN A 80 13.17 11.18 -2.41
CA ASN A 80 13.80 11.41 -3.72
C ASN A 80 12.99 12.44 -4.52
N PRO A 81 13.63 13.51 -5.02
CA PRO A 81 12.92 14.58 -5.73
C PRO A 81 12.20 14.11 -7.00
N LEU A 82 12.55 12.95 -7.55
CA LEU A 82 11.81 12.35 -8.67
C LEU A 82 10.31 12.13 -8.36
N HIS A 83 9.98 11.92 -7.10
CA HIS A 83 8.62 11.66 -6.64
C HIS A 83 7.89 12.93 -6.13
N LEU A 84 8.64 13.95 -5.70
CA LEU A 84 8.11 15.06 -4.92
C LEU A 84 8.27 16.45 -5.56
N ASP A 85 9.17 16.59 -6.56
CA ASP A 85 9.54 17.87 -7.17
C ASP A 85 9.26 17.83 -8.68
N ASP A 86 8.28 18.62 -9.12
CA ASP A 86 7.85 18.67 -10.52
C ASP A 86 8.95 19.24 -11.45
N GLU A 87 9.67 20.29 -11.00
CA GLU A 87 10.74 20.89 -11.82
C GLU A 87 11.94 19.96 -12.01
N PHE A 88 12.27 19.21 -10.97
CA PHE A 88 13.32 18.20 -11.04
C PHE A 88 12.90 17.05 -11.94
N ALA A 89 11.71 16.49 -11.72
CA ALA A 89 11.20 15.33 -12.45
C ALA A 89 11.05 15.61 -13.96
N GLU A 90 10.64 16.82 -14.35
CA GLU A 90 10.53 17.25 -15.75
C GLU A 90 11.88 17.19 -16.50
N LYS A 91 12.99 17.43 -15.80
CA LYS A 91 14.34 17.37 -16.37
C LYS A 91 14.88 15.96 -16.52
N THR A 92 14.22 14.97 -15.92
CA THR A 92 14.61 13.55 -16.00
C THR A 92 14.10 12.88 -17.28
N ARG A 93 14.53 11.64 -17.50
CA ARG A 93 14.00 10.81 -18.60
C ARG A 93 12.49 10.55 -18.47
N PHE A 94 11.93 10.68 -17.27
CA PHE A 94 10.52 10.40 -17.00
C PHE A 94 9.60 11.57 -17.36
N LYS A 95 10.13 12.81 -17.54
CA LYS A 95 9.36 13.99 -17.95
C LYS A 95 8.14 14.30 -17.06
N GLY A 96 8.31 14.13 -15.77
CA GLY A 96 7.31 14.38 -14.74
C GLY A 96 7.45 13.41 -13.57
N ARG A 97 6.79 13.71 -12.46
CA ARG A 97 6.83 12.87 -11.27
C ARG A 97 6.21 11.50 -11.52
N ILE A 98 6.77 10.50 -10.87
CA ILE A 98 6.27 9.13 -10.85
C ILE A 98 6.06 8.68 -9.40
N ALA A 99 5.20 7.71 -9.19
CA ALA A 99 5.01 7.08 -7.89
C ALA A 99 6.27 6.28 -7.49
N HIS A 100 6.49 6.11 -6.19
CA HIS A 100 7.51 5.19 -5.69
C HIS A 100 7.16 3.76 -6.10
N GLY A 101 8.11 3.03 -6.66
CA GLY A 101 7.89 1.64 -7.07
C GLY A 101 7.39 0.77 -5.92
N THR A 102 7.96 0.96 -4.72
CA THR A 102 7.56 0.22 -3.50
C THR A 102 6.18 0.63 -2.97
N LEU A 103 5.70 1.86 -3.19
CA LEU A 103 4.31 2.24 -2.94
C LEU A 103 3.38 1.44 -3.85
N VAL A 104 3.68 1.39 -5.14
CA VAL A 104 2.90 0.65 -6.14
C VAL A 104 2.93 -0.86 -5.83
N GLY A 105 4.11 -1.42 -5.50
CA GLY A 105 4.26 -2.81 -5.05
C GLY A 105 3.45 -3.12 -3.78
N GLY A 106 3.21 -2.12 -2.92
CA GLY A 106 2.36 -2.24 -1.74
C GLY A 106 0.90 -2.63 -2.05
N LEU A 107 0.42 -2.40 -3.29
CA LEU A 107 -0.91 -2.84 -3.69
C LEU A 107 -1.01 -4.37 -3.79
N ILE A 108 0.10 -5.07 -4.02
CA ILE A 108 0.16 -6.54 -3.94
C ILE A 108 -0.22 -6.99 -2.53
N SER A 109 0.32 -6.33 -1.50
CA SER A 109 -0.08 -6.60 -0.11
C SER A 109 -1.58 -6.34 0.12
N ALA A 110 -2.14 -5.32 -0.52
CA ALA A 110 -3.57 -5.06 -0.45
C ALA A 110 -4.41 -6.17 -1.12
N ALA A 111 -3.99 -6.69 -2.28
CA ALA A 111 -4.62 -7.83 -2.94
C ALA A 111 -4.53 -9.09 -2.07
N LEU A 112 -3.35 -9.38 -1.51
CA LEU A 112 -3.14 -10.54 -0.63
C LEU A 112 -3.96 -10.45 0.67
N ALA A 113 -4.26 -9.25 1.16
CA ALA A 113 -5.14 -9.04 2.31
C ALA A 113 -6.62 -9.41 2.04
N ARG A 114 -6.99 -9.72 0.79
CA ARG A 114 -8.32 -10.22 0.40
C ARG A 114 -8.36 -11.73 0.26
N VAL A 115 -7.23 -12.41 0.38
CA VAL A 115 -7.20 -13.87 0.49
C VAL A 115 -7.94 -14.25 1.79
N PRO A 116 -8.90 -15.19 1.74
CA PRO A 116 -9.61 -15.62 2.93
C PRO A 116 -8.68 -16.23 3.98
N GLY A 117 -8.92 -15.91 5.26
CA GLY A 117 -8.10 -16.34 6.39
C GLY A 117 -7.14 -15.25 6.88
N LEU A 118 -6.29 -15.59 7.84
CA LEU A 118 -5.24 -14.69 8.34
C LEU A 118 -3.99 -14.88 7.49
N VAL A 119 -3.75 -13.94 6.59
CA VAL A 119 -2.61 -13.99 5.67
C VAL A 119 -1.33 -13.52 6.35
N VAL A 120 -0.32 -14.37 6.35
CA VAL A 120 1.05 -14.03 6.76
C VAL A 120 1.94 -13.99 5.51
N TYR A 121 2.49 -12.81 5.22
CA TYR A 121 3.34 -12.56 4.06
C TYR A 121 4.77 -13.03 4.37
N LEU A 122 5.24 -14.09 3.71
CA LEU A 122 6.54 -14.71 4.01
C LEU A 122 7.67 -14.18 3.13
N SER A 123 7.41 -14.03 1.83
CA SER A 123 8.42 -13.52 0.89
C SER A 123 7.79 -12.87 -0.33
N GLN A 124 8.56 -12.00 -1.00
CA GLN A 124 8.18 -11.34 -2.25
C GLN A 124 9.43 -11.03 -3.07
N ASP A 125 9.41 -11.41 -4.34
CA ASP A 125 10.30 -10.88 -5.37
C ASP A 125 9.55 -9.87 -6.22
N LEU A 126 10.20 -8.78 -6.60
CA LEU A 126 9.62 -7.74 -7.45
C LEU A 126 10.59 -7.31 -8.54
N GLU A 127 10.10 -7.28 -9.78
CA GLU A 127 10.77 -6.64 -10.92
C GLU A 127 9.95 -5.43 -11.38
N PHE A 128 10.64 -4.28 -11.56
CA PHE A 128 10.01 -3.01 -11.93
C PHE A 128 10.26 -2.74 -13.42
N HIS A 129 9.19 -2.66 -14.22
CA HIS A 129 9.28 -2.51 -15.68
C HIS A 129 8.90 -1.12 -16.17
N ASN A 130 7.77 -0.60 -15.72
CA ASN A 130 7.24 0.67 -16.17
C ASN A 130 6.91 1.60 -15.00
N PRO A 131 7.15 2.92 -15.14
CA PRO A 131 6.79 3.89 -14.11
C PRO A 131 5.27 4.08 -14.07
N VAL A 132 4.74 4.27 -12.87
CA VAL A 132 3.35 4.68 -12.63
C VAL A 132 3.32 6.18 -12.41
N ARG A 133 2.44 6.90 -13.11
CA ARG A 133 2.23 8.32 -12.93
C ARG A 133 1.33 8.60 -11.74
N ILE A 134 1.43 9.80 -11.20
CA ILE A 134 0.44 10.30 -10.26
C ILE A 134 -0.89 10.44 -11.00
N ASP A 135 -1.97 10.04 -10.34
CA ASP A 135 -3.34 9.91 -10.84
C ASP A 135 -3.59 8.74 -11.80
N ASP A 136 -2.60 7.89 -12.08
CA ASP A 136 -2.86 6.63 -12.76
C ASP A 136 -3.63 5.66 -11.85
N ARG A 137 -4.60 4.96 -12.44
CA ARG A 137 -5.26 3.82 -11.80
C ARG A 137 -4.49 2.56 -12.10
N VAL A 138 -4.16 1.81 -11.07
CA VAL A 138 -3.41 0.55 -11.17
C VAL A 138 -4.13 -0.57 -10.45
N THR A 139 -3.92 -1.79 -10.95
CA THR A 139 -4.50 -3.03 -10.40
C THR A 139 -3.38 -3.98 -10.02
N ALA A 140 -3.34 -4.39 -8.76
CA ALA A 140 -2.53 -5.53 -8.32
C ALA A 140 -3.33 -6.81 -8.54
N GLU A 141 -2.72 -7.79 -9.21
CA GLU A 141 -3.28 -9.10 -9.52
C GLU A 141 -2.38 -10.17 -8.90
N CYS A 142 -2.95 -11.07 -8.12
CA CYS A 142 -2.28 -12.20 -7.50
C CYS A 142 -2.99 -13.49 -7.88
N GLU A 143 -2.27 -14.52 -8.33
CA GLU A 143 -2.84 -15.83 -8.67
C GLU A 143 -2.07 -16.93 -7.94
N ILE A 144 -2.78 -17.84 -7.25
CA ILE A 144 -2.17 -19.02 -6.65
C ILE A 144 -1.68 -19.95 -7.77
N VAL A 145 -0.38 -20.22 -7.79
CA VAL A 145 0.24 -21.11 -8.79
C VAL A 145 0.73 -22.41 -8.20
N GLU A 146 0.90 -22.48 -6.87
CA GLU A 146 1.38 -23.70 -6.20
C GLU A 146 0.88 -23.77 -4.75
N ASN A 147 0.43 -24.95 -4.34
CA ASN A 147 0.20 -25.27 -2.93
C ASN A 147 1.44 -25.97 -2.39
N LEU A 148 2.15 -25.31 -1.49
CA LEU A 148 3.40 -25.78 -0.89
C LEU A 148 3.18 -26.73 0.30
N GLY A 149 1.93 -26.94 0.70
CA GLY A 149 1.57 -27.66 1.92
C GLY A 149 1.70 -26.80 3.18
N ASN A 150 1.21 -27.33 4.32
CA ASN A 150 1.23 -26.62 5.61
C ASN A 150 0.61 -25.21 5.52
N SER A 151 -0.50 -25.05 4.80
CA SER A 151 -1.20 -23.79 4.57
C SER A 151 -0.35 -22.72 3.88
N GLN A 152 0.70 -23.08 3.17
CA GLN A 152 1.54 -22.17 2.40
C GLN A 152 1.21 -22.26 0.91
N PHE A 153 1.20 -21.10 0.27
CA PHE A 153 0.91 -20.95 -1.15
C PHE A 153 1.94 -20.03 -1.82
N ARG A 154 2.31 -20.39 -3.06
CA ARG A 154 3.06 -19.52 -3.96
C ARG A 154 2.09 -18.85 -4.91
N LEU A 155 2.27 -17.57 -5.12
CA LEU A 155 1.47 -16.78 -6.05
C LEU A 155 2.39 -16.06 -7.04
N THR A 156 1.95 -15.98 -8.29
CA THR A 156 2.43 -14.93 -9.17
C THR A 156 1.75 -13.62 -8.77
N THR A 157 2.50 -12.53 -8.80
CA THR A 157 2.03 -11.20 -8.44
C THR A 157 2.42 -10.22 -9.52
N ARG A 158 1.51 -9.32 -9.89
CA ARG A 158 1.82 -8.23 -10.80
C ARG A 158 0.98 -7.00 -10.50
N VAL A 159 1.47 -5.86 -10.93
CA VAL A 159 0.70 -4.63 -10.97
C VAL A 159 0.65 -4.14 -12.41
N VAL A 160 -0.54 -3.84 -12.87
CA VAL A 160 -0.81 -3.35 -14.22
C VAL A 160 -1.44 -1.97 -14.18
N ASP A 161 -1.08 -1.11 -15.09
CA ASP A 161 -1.88 0.03 -15.52
C ASP A 161 -2.59 -0.35 -16.82
N ASP A 162 -3.63 0.33 -17.21
CA ASP A 162 -4.55 0.01 -18.33
C ASP A 162 -4.04 -0.99 -19.38
N GLU A 163 -2.78 -0.90 -19.82
CA GLU A 163 -2.22 -1.71 -20.91
C GLU A 163 -0.85 -2.34 -20.59
N ASN A 164 -0.17 -1.92 -19.49
CA ASN A 164 1.21 -2.30 -19.24
C ASN A 164 1.40 -2.99 -17.91
N VAL A 165 2.26 -4.00 -17.87
CA VAL A 165 2.79 -4.52 -16.62
C VAL A 165 3.79 -3.51 -16.07
N THR A 166 3.51 -2.97 -14.88
CA THR A 166 4.40 -2.02 -14.19
C THR A 166 5.35 -2.74 -13.23
N ILE A 167 4.84 -3.78 -12.58
CA ILE A 167 5.61 -4.64 -11.66
C ILE A 167 5.15 -6.07 -11.89
N ASP A 168 6.07 -7.03 -11.81
CA ASP A 168 5.75 -8.44 -11.66
C ASP A 168 6.69 -9.12 -10.66
N GLY A 169 6.35 -10.35 -10.26
CA GLY A 169 7.13 -11.15 -9.33
C GLY A 169 6.35 -12.32 -8.76
N GLU A 170 6.86 -12.85 -7.65
CA GLU A 170 6.25 -13.97 -6.93
C GLU A 170 6.19 -13.67 -5.44
N ALA A 171 5.14 -14.16 -4.79
CA ALA A 171 4.97 -14.13 -3.35
C ALA A 171 4.84 -15.54 -2.77
N VAL A 172 5.25 -15.71 -1.52
CA VAL A 172 4.86 -16.87 -0.71
C VAL A 172 4.09 -16.34 0.51
N ILE A 173 2.92 -16.91 0.73
CA ILE A 173 2.08 -16.60 1.89
C ILE A 173 1.81 -17.86 2.72
N LEU A 174 1.52 -17.65 3.99
CA LEU A 174 0.97 -18.65 4.90
C LEU A 174 -0.44 -18.19 5.28
N ILE A 175 -1.40 -19.09 5.25
CA ILE A 175 -2.75 -18.86 5.77
C ILE A 175 -2.81 -19.47 7.18
N ASP A 176 -2.97 -18.60 8.16
CA ASP A 176 -3.10 -19.02 9.57
C ASP A 176 -4.58 -18.99 9.98
N GLU A 177 -4.90 -19.66 11.08
CA GLU A 177 -6.25 -19.63 11.63
C GLU A 177 -6.55 -18.28 12.27
N HIS A 178 -7.76 -17.77 12.06
CA HIS A 178 -8.20 -16.60 12.80
C HIS A 178 -8.27 -16.91 14.29
N PRO A 179 -7.71 -16.06 15.16
CA PRO A 179 -7.89 -16.25 16.59
C PRO A 179 -9.39 -16.23 16.92
N GLU A 180 -9.86 -17.25 17.62
CA GLU A 180 -11.22 -17.27 18.13
C GLU A 180 -11.43 -16.11 19.11
N HIS A 181 -12.54 -15.41 18.96
CA HIS A 181 -12.95 -14.30 19.83
C HIS A 181 -13.62 -14.83 21.09
#